data_49aefd4defff5f043e2d00412dc932e2
#
_entry.id   49aefd4defff5f043e2d00412dc932e2
#
_cell.length_a   1.000
_cell.length_b   1.000
_cell.length_c   1.000
_cell.angle_alpha   90.00
_cell.angle_beta   90.00
_cell.angle_gamma   90.00
#
_symmetry.space_group_name_H-M   'P 1'
#
loop_
_entity.id
_entity.type
_entity.pdbx_description
1 polymer ?
#
loop_
_entity_poly.entity_id
_entity_poly.type
_entity_poly.pdbx_seq_one_letter_code
_entity_poly.pdbx_strand_id
1 'polypeptide(L)'
;DCLLSRGLGDVYKRQVMMYVVMDGFDLGIGMLFPFVKGEQDRDVMMNTVAPVWDGNETWLILGGAGLFGAFPMAYAVVLEALYLPLILMLIGLIFRGVAFEFRFKAKADKRHIWDKAFIWGSLIATFFQGVALGAFLEGFKVVDRHFAGGTLDWLTPFSLFCGLGLIVAYTLLGCTWLIMKTEGPLQQKMHDMARPLALVLLVVIGIVSLWTPIAYPQIADRWFSMPNLIWFMPVPLLVLVTFY
;
A
#
# COMPACT_ATOMS: atom_id res chain seq x y z
N ASP A 1 14.61 -29.30 -3.15
CA ASP A 1 14.31 -28.19 -2.19
C ASP A 1 14.33 -26.80 -2.83
N CYS A 2 15.25 -26.53 -3.80
CA CYS A 2 15.36 -25.20 -4.43
C CYS A 2 14.14 -24.85 -5.31
N LEU A 3 13.55 -25.82 -6.02
CA LEU A 3 12.36 -25.59 -6.87
C LEU A 3 11.11 -25.32 -6.03
N LEU A 4 10.95 -26.05 -4.92
CA LEU A 4 9.84 -25.84 -3.98
C LEU A 4 9.93 -24.47 -3.32
N SER A 5 11.12 -24.08 -2.87
CA SER A 5 11.38 -22.76 -2.29
C SER A 5 11.10 -21.61 -3.27
N ARG A 6 11.47 -21.74 -4.54
CA ARG A 6 11.14 -20.76 -5.59
C ARG A 6 9.64 -20.70 -5.85
N GLY A 7 8.96 -21.84 -5.95
CA GLY A 7 7.51 -21.88 -6.14
C GLY A 7 6.75 -21.22 -4.99
N LEU A 8 7.12 -21.47 -3.73
CA LEU A 8 6.55 -20.80 -2.56
C LEU A 8 6.81 -19.30 -2.57
N GLY A 9 8.02 -18.87 -2.96
CA GLY A 9 8.34 -17.44 -3.09
C GLY A 9 7.48 -16.74 -4.13
N ASP A 10 7.18 -17.37 -5.26
CA ASP A 10 6.34 -16.78 -6.31
C ASP A 10 4.86 -16.73 -5.90
N VAL A 11 4.36 -17.74 -5.18
CA VAL A 11 3.02 -17.70 -4.57
C VAL A 11 2.92 -16.56 -3.57
N TYR A 12 3.93 -16.40 -2.70
CA TYR A 12 3.96 -15.35 -1.71
C TYR A 12 3.99 -13.95 -2.33
N LYS A 13 4.81 -13.72 -3.37
CA LYS A 13 4.83 -12.45 -4.11
C LYS A 13 3.45 -12.10 -4.70
N ARG A 14 2.79 -13.07 -5.33
CA ARG A 14 1.44 -12.89 -5.87
C ARG A 14 0.45 -12.48 -4.78
N GLN A 15 0.54 -13.10 -3.61
CA GLN A 15 -0.33 -12.82 -2.48
C GLN A 15 -0.14 -11.40 -1.96
N VAL A 16 1.10 -10.93 -1.80
CA VAL A 16 1.39 -9.54 -1.41
C VAL A 16 0.87 -8.56 -2.46
N MET A 17 1.05 -8.86 -3.76
CA MET A 17 0.49 -8.03 -4.83
C MET A 17 -1.04 -7.97 -4.79
N MET A 18 -1.71 -9.09 -4.51
CA MET A 18 -3.17 -9.11 -4.35
C MET A 18 -3.62 -8.24 -3.19
N TYR A 19 -2.93 -8.30 -2.05
CA TYR A 19 -3.21 -7.41 -0.92
C TYR A 19 -3.08 -5.93 -1.31
N VAL A 20 -1.95 -5.55 -1.94
CA VAL A 20 -1.69 -4.16 -2.36
C VAL A 20 -2.80 -3.62 -3.28
N VAL A 21 -3.28 -4.43 -4.22
CA VAL A 21 -4.33 -4.02 -5.15
C VAL A 21 -5.70 -3.98 -4.47
N MET A 22 -6.05 -5.05 -3.75
CA MET A 22 -7.41 -5.23 -3.21
C MET A 22 -7.67 -4.31 -2.01
N ASP A 23 -6.78 -4.26 -1.04
CA ASP A 23 -6.94 -3.34 0.10
C ASP A 23 -6.53 -1.90 -0.26
N GLY A 24 -5.70 -1.73 -1.29
CA GLY A 24 -5.26 -0.41 -1.74
C GLY A 24 -6.39 0.49 -2.22
N PHE A 25 -7.37 0.00 -2.97
CA PHE A 25 -8.51 0.84 -3.37
C PHE A 25 -9.44 1.12 -2.19
N ASP A 26 -9.58 0.20 -1.24
CA ASP A 26 -10.37 0.41 -0.04
C ASP A 26 -9.80 1.54 0.84
N LEU A 27 -8.49 1.50 1.09
CA LEU A 27 -7.76 2.56 1.80
C LEU A 27 -7.80 3.87 1.02
N GLY A 28 -7.70 3.78 -0.30
CA GLY A 28 -7.80 4.93 -1.21
C GLY A 28 -9.11 5.69 -1.06
N ILE A 29 -10.22 4.99 -0.89
CA ILE A 29 -11.54 5.62 -0.65
C ILE A 29 -11.53 6.42 0.65
N GLY A 30 -10.93 5.90 1.74
CA GLY A 30 -10.81 6.65 2.98
C GLY A 30 -10.04 7.95 2.81
N MET A 31 -8.97 7.94 2.01
CA MET A 31 -8.17 9.12 1.71
C MET A 31 -8.88 10.12 0.78
N LEU A 32 -9.90 9.70 0.03
CA LEU A 32 -10.73 10.57 -0.82
C LEU A 32 -11.85 11.29 -0.05
N PHE A 33 -12.24 10.82 1.13
CA PHE A 33 -13.31 11.41 1.94
C PHE A 33 -13.17 12.90 2.20
N PRO A 34 -11.99 13.48 2.51
CA PRO A 34 -11.84 14.92 2.73
C PRO A 34 -12.23 15.77 1.52
N PHE A 35 -12.10 15.21 0.32
CA PHE A 35 -12.38 15.91 -0.93
C PHE A 35 -13.85 15.87 -1.32
N VAL A 36 -14.67 15.02 -0.68
CA VAL A 36 -16.11 14.88 -0.94
C VAL A 36 -16.91 15.46 0.21
N LYS A 37 -17.68 16.52 -0.04
CA LYS A 37 -18.40 17.28 1.00
C LYS A 37 -19.80 16.74 1.30
N GLY A 38 -20.45 16.05 0.35
CA GLY A 38 -21.81 15.53 0.49
C GLY A 38 -21.86 14.29 1.38
N GLU A 39 -22.74 14.25 2.38
CA GLU A 39 -22.95 13.06 3.21
C GLU A 39 -23.44 11.87 2.38
N GLN A 40 -24.36 12.11 1.45
CA GLN A 40 -24.87 11.10 0.53
C GLN A 40 -23.77 10.52 -0.37
N ASP A 41 -22.89 11.38 -0.93
CA ASP A 41 -21.77 10.94 -1.75
C ASP A 41 -20.79 10.08 -0.93
N ARG A 42 -20.51 10.45 0.32
CA ARG A 42 -19.68 9.65 1.23
C ARG A 42 -20.34 8.30 1.56
N ASP A 43 -21.64 8.26 1.74
CA ASP A 43 -22.39 7.02 1.95
C ASP A 43 -22.28 6.12 0.70
N VAL A 44 -22.41 6.69 -0.50
CA VAL A 44 -22.21 5.95 -1.75
C VAL A 44 -20.80 5.41 -1.84
N MET A 45 -19.75 6.23 -1.59
CA MET A 45 -18.35 5.79 -1.60
C MET A 45 -18.12 4.61 -0.67
N MET A 46 -18.59 4.70 0.56
CA MET A 46 -18.44 3.63 1.56
C MET A 46 -19.17 2.35 1.17
N ASN A 47 -20.39 2.47 0.64
CA ASN A 47 -21.20 1.34 0.20
C ASN A 47 -20.57 0.59 -0.98
N THR A 48 -19.70 1.22 -1.78
CA THR A 48 -19.02 0.51 -2.88
C THR A 48 -18.01 -0.52 -2.38
N VAL A 49 -17.47 -0.35 -1.19
CA VAL A 49 -16.43 -1.23 -0.59
C VAL A 49 -16.93 -2.00 0.62
N ALA A 50 -18.03 -1.61 1.23
CA ALA A 50 -18.62 -2.30 2.40
C ALA A 50 -18.79 -3.82 2.21
N PRO A 51 -19.14 -4.36 1.02
CA PRO A 51 -19.27 -5.80 0.83
C PRO A 51 -17.95 -6.56 0.71
N VAL A 52 -16.82 -5.88 0.47
CA VAL A 52 -15.57 -6.52 0.07
C VAL A 52 -14.37 -6.21 0.97
N TRP A 53 -14.41 -5.12 1.74
CA TRP A 53 -13.26 -4.62 2.52
C TRP A 53 -12.68 -5.65 3.49
N ASP A 54 -13.51 -6.41 4.18
CA ASP A 54 -13.07 -7.43 5.14
C ASP A 54 -12.35 -8.58 4.43
N GLY A 55 -12.92 -9.05 3.31
CA GLY A 55 -12.27 -10.04 2.44
C GLY A 55 -10.93 -9.54 1.86
N ASN A 56 -10.86 -8.27 1.49
CA ASN A 56 -9.63 -7.66 0.96
C ASN A 56 -8.54 -7.56 2.03
N GLU A 57 -8.90 -7.18 3.26
CA GLU A 57 -7.95 -7.10 4.38
C GLU A 57 -7.43 -8.48 4.81
N THR A 58 -8.20 -9.56 4.61
CA THR A 58 -7.74 -10.93 4.93
C THR A 58 -6.51 -11.36 4.13
N TRP A 59 -6.23 -10.75 2.97
CA TRP A 59 -4.99 -10.99 2.22
C TRP A 59 -3.74 -10.60 3.02
N LEU A 60 -3.82 -9.58 3.90
CA LEU A 60 -2.72 -9.21 4.81
C LEU A 60 -2.47 -10.33 5.83
N ILE A 61 -3.53 -10.85 6.43
CA ILE A 61 -3.45 -11.93 7.43
C ILE A 61 -2.86 -13.19 6.78
N LEU A 62 -3.33 -13.53 5.58
CA LEU A 62 -2.81 -14.66 4.82
C LEU A 62 -1.33 -14.46 4.46
N GLY A 63 -0.91 -13.20 4.16
CA GLY A 63 0.49 -12.82 3.93
C GLY A 63 1.36 -13.04 5.15
N GLY A 64 0.92 -12.57 6.32
CA GLY A 64 1.62 -12.79 7.58
C GLY A 64 1.72 -14.27 7.95
N ALA A 65 0.63 -15.02 7.83
CA ALA A 65 0.60 -16.46 8.09
C ALA A 65 1.48 -17.24 7.11
N GLY A 66 1.45 -16.89 5.82
CA GLY A 66 2.30 -17.48 4.79
C GLY A 66 3.79 -17.21 5.02
N LEU A 67 4.14 -15.99 5.42
CA LEU A 67 5.52 -15.66 5.78
C LEU A 67 5.99 -16.46 7.00
N PHE A 68 5.16 -16.55 8.04
CA PHE A 68 5.45 -17.33 9.22
C PHE A 68 5.64 -18.82 8.92
N GLY A 69 4.72 -19.42 8.16
CA GLY A 69 4.72 -20.84 7.87
C GLY A 69 5.79 -21.29 6.87
N ALA A 70 6.00 -20.49 5.80
CA ALA A 70 6.93 -20.85 4.73
C ALA A 70 8.35 -20.29 4.91
N PHE A 71 8.50 -19.15 5.61
CA PHE A 71 9.77 -18.43 5.77
C PHE A 71 9.97 -17.93 7.21
N PRO A 72 10.00 -18.81 8.22
CA PRO A 72 9.98 -18.41 9.65
C PRO A 72 11.16 -17.54 10.04
N MET A 73 12.35 -17.74 9.47
CA MET A 73 13.50 -16.88 9.72
C MET A 73 13.31 -15.46 9.13
N ALA A 74 12.78 -15.36 7.93
CA ALA A 74 12.47 -14.06 7.34
C ALA A 74 11.36 -13.35 8.13
N TYR A 75 10.35 -14.09 8.58
CA TYR A 75 9.30 -13.57 9.46
C TYR A 75 9.88 -12.96 10.73
N ALA A 76 10.75 -13.68 11.44
CA ALA A 76 11.37 -13.21 12.67
C ALA A 76 12.16 -11.90 12.44
N VAL A 77 13.04 -11.87 11.44
CA VAL A 77 13.88 -10.70 11.14
C VAL A 77 13.05 -9.50 10.69
N VAL A 78 12.07 -9.70 9.80
CA VAL A 78 11.23 -8.62 9.26
C VAL A 78 10.35 -8.02 10.36
N LEU A 79 9.73 -8.86 11.20
CA LEU A 79 8.90 -8.36 12.29
C LEU A 79 9.72 -7.65 13.37
N GLU A 80 10.91 -8.12 13.67
CA GLU A 80 11.79 -7.45 14.63
C GLU A 80 12.27 -6.09 14.11
N ALA A 81 12.60 -6.00 12.82
CA ALA A 81 13.03 -4.74 12.19
C ALA A 81 11.90 -3.72 12.00
N LEU A 82 10.68 -4.18 11.70
CA LEU A 82 9.54 -3.34 11.30
C LEU A 82 8.40 -3.32 12.32
N TYR A 83 8.60 -3.78 13.57
CA TYR A 83 7.50 -3.89 14.52
C TYR A 83 6.77 -2.57 14.76
N LEU A 84 7.48 -1.44 14.84
CA LEU A 84 6.84 -0.13 15.06
C LEU A 84 5.96 0.31 13.86
N PRO A 85 6.46 0.39 12.62
CA PRO A 85 5.60 0.74 11.50
C PRO A 85 4.46 -0.25 11.29
N LEU A 86 4.67 -1.54 11.52
CA LEU A 86 3.60 -2.55 11.42
C LEU A 86 2.53 -2.37 12.51
N ILE A 87 2.90 -2.06 13.76
CA ILE A 87 1.93 -1.75 14.82
C ILE A 87 1.13 -0.50 14.45
N LEU A 88 1.77 0.56 13.97
CA LEU A 88 1.09 1.79 13.58
C LEU A 88 0.16 1.57 12.37
N MET A 89 0.58 0.75 11.41
CA MET A 89 -0.27 0.29 10.31
C MET A 89 -1.52 -0.44 10.83
N LEU A 90 -1.34 -1.42 11.72
CA LEU A 90 -2.45 -2.20 12.30
C LEU A 90 -3.41 -1.32 13.10
N ILE A 91 -2.90 -0.36 13.89
CA ILE A 91 -3.75 0.62 14.57
C ILE A 91 -4.59 1.40 13.57
N GLY A 92 -4.00 1.84 12.46
CA GLY A 92 -4.73 2.50 11.37
C GLY A 92 -5.84 1.62 10.79
N LEU A 93 -5.56 0.35 10.52
CA LEU A 93 -6.54 -0.62 10.02
C LEU A 93 -7.68 -0.86 11.00
N ILE A 94 -7.38 -0.95 12.31
CA ILE A 94 -8.41 -1.08 13.35
C ILE A 94 -9.35 0.14 13.34
N PHE A 95 -8.83 1.35 13.32
CA PHE A 95 -9.66 2.56 13.27
C PHE A 95 -10.52 2.61 12.01
N ARG A 96 -9.96 2.22 10.87
CA ARG A 96 -10.69 2.11 9.60
C ARG A 96 -11.81 1.08 9.69
N GLY A 97 -11.52 -0.15 10.12
CA GLY A 97 -12.49 -1.24 10.24
C GLY A 97 -13.64 -0.90 11.19
N VAL A 98 -13.31 -0.34 12.35
CA VAL A 98 -14.35 0.13 13.31
C VAL A 98 -15.20 1.23 12.69
N ALA A 99 -14.64 2.13 11.90
CA ALA A 99 -15.39 3.21 11.26
C ALA A 99 -16.45 2.67 10.28
N PHE A 100 -16.19 1.58 9.54
CA PHE A 100 -17.18 0.95 8.66
C PHE A 100 -18.43 0.53 9.43
N GLU A 101 -18.26 -0.13 10.57
CA GLU A 101 -19.38 -0.67 11.33
C GLU A 101 -20.17 0.41 12.10
N PHE A 102 -19.44 1.37 12.68
CA PHE A 102 -20.07 2.33 13.60
C PHE A 102 -20.64 3.56 12.89
N ARG A 103 -20.07 3.98 11.74
CA ARG A 103 -20.54 5.17 11.01
C ARG A 103 -22.02 5.06 10.62
N PHE A 104 -22.45 3.93 10.08
CA PHE A 104 -23.84 3.71 9.68
C PHE A 104 -24.80 3.60 10.85
N LYS A 105 -24.31 3.18 12.01
CA LYS A 105 -25.11 3.06 13.25
C LYS A 105 -25.08 4.34 14.10
N ALA A 106 -24.20 5.29 13.77
CA ALA A 106 -24.03 6.52 14.54
C ALA A 106 -25.16 7.51 14.26
N LYS A 107 -25.53 8.28 15.29
CA LYS A 107 -26.42 9.44 15.13
C LYS A 107 -25.77 10.47 14.21
N ALA A 108 -26.59 11.25 13.48
CA ALA A 108 -26.11 12.21 12.50
C ALA A 108 -25.07 13.19 13.06
N ASP A 109 -25.26 13.63 14.29
CA ASP A 109 -24.34 14.54 14.99
C ASP A 109 -22.96 13.94 15.28
N LYS A 110 -22.84 12.60 15.34
CA LYS A 110 -21.59 11.86 15.65
C LYS A 110 -20.92 11.21 14.43
N ARG A 111 -21.53 11.23 13.26
CA ARG A 111 -20.97 10.62 12.05
C ARG A 111 -19.59 11.21 11.67
N HIS A 112 -19.40 12.50 11.92
CA HIS A 112 -18.12 13.18 11.63
C HIS A 112 -16.91 12.58 12.40
N ILE A 113 -17.15 11.94 13.56
CA ILE A 113 -16.07 11.28 14.33
C ILE A 113 -15.60 10.04 13.57
N TRP A 114 -16.55 9.26 13.06
CA TRP A 114 -16.27 8.05 12.29
C TRP A 114 -15.70 8.36 10.91
N ASP A 115 -16.13 9.47 10.28
CA ASP A 115 -15.50 9.98 9.07
C ASP A 115 -14.01 10.27 9.30
N LYS A 116 -13.68 10.95 10.42
CA LYS A 116 -12.28 11.20 10.79
C LYS A 116 -11.52 9.90 11.09
N ALA A 117 -12.12 8.94 11.78
CA ALA A 117 -11.50 7.65 12.05
C ALA A 117 -11.22 6.89 10.76
N PHE A 118 -12.14 6.94 9.78
CA PHE A 118 -11.95 6.33 8.46
C PHE A 118 -10.83 6.99 7.67
N ILE A 119 -10.79 8.33 7.64
CA ILE A 119 -9.76 9.12 6.95
C ILE A 119 -8.38 8.84 7.55
N TRP A 120 -8.23 9.07 8.85
CA TRP A 120 -6.93 8.95 9.51
C TRP A 120 -6.47 7.50 9.62
N GLY A 121 -7.39 6.57 9.84
CA GLY A 121 -7.09 5.13 9.83
C GLY A 121 -6.52 4.69 8.49
N SER A 122 -7.17 5.06 7.38
CA SER A 122 -6.71 4.75 6.02
C SER A 122 -5.37 5.42 5.71
N LEU A 123 -5.21 6.70 6.09
CA LEU A 123 -3.97 7.45 5.85
C LEU A 123 -2.78 6.85 6.61
N ILE A 124 -2.95 6.57 7.90
CA ILE A 124 -1.91 6.00 8.77
C ILE A 124 -1.54 4.59 8.28
N ALA A 125 -2.54 3.74 8.00
CA ALA A 125 -2.29 2.39 7.50
C ALA A 125 -1.50 2.42 6.20
N THR A 126 -1.91 3.21 5.22
CA THR A 126 -1.22 3.35 3.92
C THR A 126 0.19 3.90 4.08
N PHE A 127 0.35 4.96 4.87
CA PHE A 127 1.66 5.58 5.07
C PHE A 127 2.66 4.59 5.66
N PHE A 128 2.31 3.92 6.76
CA PHE A 128 3.22 2.97 7.41
C PHE A 128 3.42 1.68 6.63
N GLN A 129 2.45 1.28 5.79
CA GLN A 129 2.65 0.20 4.82
C GLN A 129 3.72 0.57 3.78
N GLY A 130 3.67 1.79 3.25
CA GLY A 130 4.69 2.27 2.31
C GLY A 130 6.05 2.46 2.97
N VAL A 131 6.10 2.95 4.21
CA VAL A 131 7.33 3.04 5.01
C VAL A 131 7.94 1.65 5.22
N ALA A 132 7.13 0.66 5.61
CA ALA A 132 7.60 -0.71 5.78
C ALA A 132 8.16 -1.30 4.48
N LEU A 133 7.50 -1.03 3.34
CA LEU A 133 8.00 -1.45 2.03
C LEU A 133 9.32 -0.76 1.67
N GLY A 134 9.45 0.54 1.91
CA GLY A 134 10.69 1.29 1.68
C GLY A 134 11.84 0.75 2.52
N ALA A 135 11.64 0.58 3.82
CA ALA A 135 12.64 0.03 4.72
C ALA A 135 13.02 -1.43 4.36
N PHE A 136 12.06 -2.22 3.86
CA PHE A 136 12.33 -3.57 3.36
C PHE A 136 13.25 -3.54 2.12
N LEU A 137 13.07 -2.58 1.22
CA LEU A 137 13.93 -2.41 0.03
C LEU A 137 15.36 -2.00 0.39
N GLU A 138 15.53 -1.23 1.46
CA GLU A 138 16.84 -0.84 1.99
C GLU A 138 17.60 -2.05 2.56
N GLY A 139 16.86 -3.06 3.01
CA GLY A 139 17.40 -4.26 3.63
C GLY A 139 17.69 -4.09 5.13
N PHE A 140 17.90 -5.19 5.81
CA PHE A 140 18.14 -5.23 7.25
C PHE A 140 19.52 -5.79 7.57
N LYS A 141 20.14 -5.27 8.62
CA LYS A 141 21.38 -5.84 9.17
C LYS A 141 21.04 -7.11 9.92
N VAL A 142 21.54 -8.25 9.46
CA VAL A 142 21.31 -9.56 10.06
C VAL A 142 22.65 -10.15 10.47
N VAL A 143 22.76 -10.53 11.76
CA VAL A 143 23.90 -11.23 12.32
C VAL A 143 23.38 -12.46 13.04
N ASP A 144 23.99 -13.61 12.82
CA ASP A 144 23.61 -14.89 13.44
C ASP A 144 22.10 -15.21 13.34
N ARG A 145 21.49 -14.87 12.20
CA ARG A 145 20.05 -15.06 11.91
C ARG A 145 19.09 -14.18 12.73
N HIS A 146 19.60 -13.16 13.41
CA HIS A 146 18.83 -12.20 14.16
C HIS A 146 19.00 -10.80 13.57
N PHE A 147 17.99 -9.95 13.72
CA PHE A 147 18.12 -8.54 13.39
C PHE A 147 19.15 -7.87 14.31
N ALA A 148 20.13 -7.20 13.73
CA ALA A 148 21.21 -6.54 14.48
C ALA A 148 21.19 -5.01 14.30
N GLY A 149 20.04 -4.46 13.97
CA GLY A 149 19.83 -3.02 13.81
C GLY A 149 19.21 -2.35 15.02
N GLY A 150 18.99 -1.05 14.92
CA GLY A 150 18.30 -0.23 15.90
C GLY A 150 16.79 -0.16 15.69
N THR A 151 16.05 0.22 16.73
CA THR A 151 14.59 0.34 16.73
C THR A 151 14.03 1.32 15.69
N LEU A 152 14.84 2.29 15.26
CA LEU A 152 14.44 3.36 14.32
C LEU A 152 15.17 3.26 12.96
N ASP A 153 15.83 2.17 12.65
CA ASP A 153 16.56 1.99 11.39
C ASP A 153 15.63 2.04 10.16
N TRP A 154 14.34 1.77 10.36
CA TRP A 154 13.30 1.91 9.33
C TRP A 154 12.96 3.38 9.00
N LEU A 155 13.35 4.34 9.86
CA LEU A 155 13.01 5.76 9.72
C LEU A 155 14.05 6.47 8.84
N THR A 156 14.01 6.24 7.56
CA THR A 156 14.91 6.83 6.57
C THR A 156 14.16 7.79 5.64
N PRO A 157 14.84 8.74 4.99
CA PRO A 157 14.21 9.59 3.98
C PRO A 157 13.59 8.79 2.83
N PHE A 158 14.21 7.69 2.42
CA PHE A 158 13.71 6.83 1.37
C PHE A 158 12.43 6.11 1.78
N SER A 159 12.40 5.50 2.97
CA SER A 159 11.22 4.80 3.47
C SER A 159 10.04 5.76 3.67
N LEU A 160 10.28 6.97 4.21
CA LEU A 160 9.25 8.01 4.36
C LEU A 160 8.70 8.46 3.00
N PHE A 161 9.58 8.62 2.00
CA PHE A 161 9.17 8.96 0.64
C PHE A 161 8.32 7.85 0.01
N CYS A 162 8.68 6.57 0.23
CA CYS A 162 7.86 5.43 -0.18
C CYS A 162 6.46 5.46 0.48
N GLY A 163 6.39 5.85 1.76
CA GLY A 163 5.12 6.06 2.47
C GLY A 163 4.23 7.10 1.79
N LEU A 164 4.79 8.26 1.45
CA LEU A 164 4.08 9.30 0.72
C LEU A 164 3.67 8.85 -0.69
N GLY A 165 4.55 8.12 -1.37
CA GLY A 165 4.28 7.57 -2.69
C GLY A 165 3.11 6.59 -2.69
N LEU A 166 3.02 5.74 -1.67
CA LEU A 166 1.93 4.77 -1.54
C LEU A 166 0.58 5.45 -1.27
N ILE A 167 0.55 6.57 -0.52
CA ILE A 167 -0.66 7.39 -0.35
C ILE A 167 -1.18 7.85 -1.71
N VAL A 168 -0.32 8.36 -2.58
CA VAL A 168 -0.73 8.79 -3.94
C VAL A 168 -1.24 7.61 -4.76
N ALA A 169 -0.54 6.49 -4.73
CA ALA A 169 -0.92 5.28 -5.47
C ALA A 169 -2.30 4.76 -5.04
N TYR A 170 -2.54 4.62 -3.74
CA TYR A 170 -3.81 4.11 -3.24
C TYR A 170 -4.95 5.11 -3.40
N THR A 171 -4.68 6.41 -3.29
CA THR A 171 -5.69 7.43 -3.62
C THR A 171 -6.12 7.33 -5.08
N LEU A 172 -5.18 7.09 -6.01
CA LEU A 172 -5.50 6.85 -7.42
C LEU A 172 -6.30 5.55 -7.62
N LEU A 173 -5.94 4.46 -6.93
CA LEU A 173 -6.71 3.21 -6.96
C LEU A 173 -8.14 3.43 -6.46
N GLY A 174 -8.34 4.19 -5.38
CA GLY A 174 -9.66 4.58 -4.89
C GLY A 174 -10.45 5.40 -5.93
N CYS A 175 -9.81 6.36 -6.63
CA CYS A 175 -10.45 7.11 -7.71
C CYS A 175 -10.91 6.17 -8.83
N THR A 176 -10.04 5.27 -9.31
CA THR A 176 -10.37 4.35 -10.41
C THR A 176 -11.48 3.38 -10.01
N TRP A 177 -11.50 2.90 -8.77
CA TRP A 177 -12.59 2.08 -8.24
C TRP A 177 -13.92 2.83 -8.27
N LEU A 178 -13.95 4.06 -7.76
CA LEU A 178 -15.16 4.87 -7.76
C LEU A 178 -15.64 5.22 -9.16
N ILE A 179 -14.74 5.46 -10.11
CA ILE A 179 -15.09 5.65 -11.53
C ILE A 179 -15.84 4.44 -12.09
N MET A 180 -15.44 3.23 -11.71
CA MET A 180 -16.09 1.99 -12.17
C MET A 180 -17.41 1.68 -11.45
N LYS A 181 -17.59 2.17 -10.22
CA LYS A 181 -18.69 1.77 -9.32
C LYS A 181 -19.75 2.85 -9.11
N THR A 182 -19.51 4.08 -9.56
CA THR A 182 -20.44 5.20 -9.37
C THR A 182 -20.78 5.85 -10.70
N GLU A 183 -21.83 6.66 -10.70
CA GLU A 183 -22.32 7.42 -11.87
C GLU A 183 -22.53 8.89 -11.48
N GLY A 184 -22.71 9.74 -12.50
CA GLY A 184 -23.07 11.14 -12.33
C GLY A 184 -21.95 12.04 -11.78
N PRO A 185 -22.28 13.05 -10.95
CA PRO A 185 -21.34 14.08 -10.51
C PRO A 185 -20.16 13.54 -9.70
N LEU A 186 -20.38 12.48 -8.88
CA LEU A 186 -19.34 11.85 -8.10
C LEU A 186 -18.30 11.19 -9.01
N GLN A 187 -18.74 10.44 -10.02
CA GLN A 187 -17.87 9.81 -11.01
C GLN A 187 -17.03 10.85 -11.74
N GLN A 188 -17.67 11.93 -12.22
CA GLN A 188 -16.96 13.01 -12.94
C GLN A 188 -15.88 13.64 -12.06
N LYS A 189 -16.19 13.88 -10.79
CA LYS A 189 -15.21 14.39 -9.82
C LYS A 189 -14.02 13.46 -9.65
N MET A 190 -14.25 12.14 -9.61
CA MET A 190 -13.16 11.16 -9.52
C MET A 190 -12.31 11.15 -10.80
N HIS A 191 -12.89 11.32 -11.98
CA HIS A 191 -12.14 11.50 -13.22
C HIS A 191 -11.24 12.73 -13.17
N ASP A 192 -11.76 13.85 -12.69
CA ASP A 192 -11.01 15.11 -12.61
C ASP A 192 -9.84 15.00 -11.62
N MET A 193 -10.00 14.21 -10.54
CA MET A 193 -8.94 13.97 -9.56
C MET A 193 -7.94 12.90 -10.02
N ALA A 194 -8.36 11.91 -10.79
CA ALA A 194 -7.50 10.81 -11.22
C ALA A 194 -6.33 11.28 -12.10
N ARG A 195 -6.58 12.24 -13.03
CA ARG A 195 -5.55 12.75 -13.95
C ARG A 195 -4.34 13.37 -13.24
N PRO A 196 -4.51 14.38 -12.36
CA PRO A 196 -3.37 14.95 -11.64
C PRO A 196 -2.71 13.94 -10.70
N LEU A 197 -3.47 13.06 -10.05
CA LEU A 197 -2.91 11.99 -9.20
C LEU A 197 -2.04 11.03 -10.01
N ALA A 198 -2.47 10.66 -11.21
CA ALA A 198 -1.71 9.81 -12.11
C ALA A 198 -0.36 10.45 -12.49
N LEU A 199 -0.36 11.77 -12.81
CA LEU A 199 0.88 12.50 -13.10
C LEU A 199 1.81 12.56 -11.88
N VAL A 200 1.26 12.85 -10.70
CA VAL A 200 2.06 12.84 -9.45
C VAL A 200 2.63 11.44 -9.19
N LEU A 201 1.83 10.39 -9.38
CA LEU A 201 2.30 9.01 -9.21
C LEU A 201 3.42 8.68 -10.19
N LEU A 202 3.33 9.11 -11.45
CA LEU A 202 4.38 8.91 -12.45
C LEU A 202 5.71 9.56 -12.00
N VAL A 203 5.64 10.78 -11.46
CA VAL A 203 6.82 11.48 -10.91
C VAL A 203 7.39 10.72 -9.70
N VAL A 204 6.53 10.26 -8.78
CA VAL A 204 6.95 9.48 -7.62
C VAL A 204 7.63 8.17 -8.04
N ILE A 205 7.05 7.43 -8.99
CA ILE A 205 7.65 6.21 -9.54
C ILE A 205 9.01 6.52 -10.17
N GLY A 206 9.10 7.62 -10.94
CA GLY A 206 10.36 8.06 -11.54
C GLY A 206 11.45 8.35 -10.49
N ILE A 207 11.10 9.08 -9.43
CA ILE A 207 12.02 9.40 -8.32
C ILE A 207 12.50 8.12 -7.62
N VAL A 208 11.58 7.22 -7.23
CA VAL A 208 11.93 5.95 -6.57
C VAL A 208 12.80 5.09 -7.49
N SER A 209 12.45 5.02 -8.78
CA SER A 209 13.19 4.22 -9.78
C SER A 209 14.62 4.74 -10.03
N LEU A 210 14.84 6.05 -9.91
CA LEU A 210 16.17 6.66 -10.01
C LEU A 210 16.93 6.57 -8.68
N TRP A 211 16.26 6.82 -7.56
CA TRP A 211 16.88 6.80 -6.23
C TRP A 211 17.40 5.40 -5.87
N THR A 212 16.60 4.37 -6.13
CA THR A 212 16.93 2.98 -5.75
C THR A 212 18.31 2.53 -6.27
N PRO A 213 18.64 2.58 -7.57
CA PRO A 213 19.94 2.13 -8.06
C PRO A 213 21.10 3.05 -7.62
N ILE A 214 20.84 4.34 -7.38
CA ILE A 214 21.86 5.28 -6.91
C ILE A 214 22.24 5.00 -5.45
N ALA A 215 21.24 4.76 -4.60
CA ALA A 215 21.46 4.52 -3.17
C ALA A 215 21.90 3.08 -2.86
N TYR A 216 21.50 2.12 -3.69
CA TYR A 216 21.73 0.68 -3.47
C TYR A 216 22.42 0.02 -4.65
N PRO A 217 23.77 0.07 -4.72
CA PRO A 217 24.55 -0.47 -5.85
C PRO A 217 24.27 -1.95 -6.14
N GLN A 218 23.97 -2.75 -5.12
CA GLN A 218 23.62 -4.17 -5.26
C GLN A 218 22.37 -4.37 -6.13
N ILE A 219 21.40 -3.44 -6.04
CA ILE A 219 20.19 -3.46 -6.86
C ILE A 219 20.52 -2.99 -8.27
N ALA A 220 21.35 -1.95 -8.40
CA ALA A 220 21.82 -1.46 -9.69
C ALA A 220 22.53 -2.55 -10.49
N ASP A 221 23.48 -3.26 -9.88
CA ASP A 221 24.21 -4.37 -10.51
C ASP A 221 23.26 -5.46 -11.01
N ARG A 222 22.21 -5.73 -10.24
CA ARG A 222 21.19 -6.73 -10.60
C ARG A 222 20.28 -6.26 -11.73
N TRP A 223 19.88 -4.99 -11.72
CA TRP A 223 18.96 -4.45 -12.74
C TRP A 223 19.65 -4.25 -14.09
N PHE A 224 20.91 -3.75 -14.08
CA PHE A 224 21.65 -3.42 -15.29
C PHE A 224 22.54 -4.54 -15.81
N SER A 225 22.61 -5.70 -15.13
CA SER A 225 23.29 -6.88 -15.65
C SER A 225 22.50 -7.58 -16.74
N MET A 226 23.19 -8.16 -17.72
CA MET A 226 22.56 -9.04 -18.71
C MET A 226 22.36 -10.46 -18.12
N PRO A 227 21.23 -11.14 -18.33
CA PRO A 227 20.09 -10.77 -19.19
C PRO A 227 18.98 -9.97 -18.47
N ASN A 228 19.16 -9.60 -17.21
CA ASN A 228 18.11 -8.98 -16.38
C ASN A 228 17.61 -7.65 -16.99
N LEU A 229 18.49 -6.85 -17.56
CA LEU A 229 18.14 -5.59 -18.20
C LEU A 229 17.04 -5.78 -19.27
N ILE A 230 17.13 -6.84 -20.07
CA ILE A 230 16.12 -7.13 -21.11
C ILE A 230 14.77 -7.47 -20.48
N TRP A 231 14.79 -8.21 -19.36
CA TRP A 231 13.54 -8.61 -18.68
C TRP A 231 12.89 -7.46 -17.92
N PHE A 232 13.65 -6.47 -17.46
CA PHE A 232 13.11 -5.32 -16.73
C PHE A 232 12.69 -4.15 -17.63
N MET A 233 13.27 -4.02 -18.84
CA MET A 233 12.95 -2.97 -19.80
C MET A 233 11.44 -2.81 -20.12
N PRO A 234 10.64 -3.89 -20.27
CA PRO A 234 9.21 -3.75 -20.53
C PRO A 234 8.44 -3.00 -19.43
N VAL A 235 8.89 -3.03 -18.18
CA VAL A 235 8.16 -2.43 -17.05
C VAL A 235 8.06 -0.89 -17.19
N PRO A 236 9.16 -0.12 -17.31
CA PRO A 236 9.06 1.33 -17.51
C PRO A 236 8.36 1.69 -18.83
N LEU A 237 8.51 0.89 -19.89
CA LEU A 237 7.82 1.12 -21.14
C LEU A 237 6.30 0.96 -21.00
N LEU A 238 5.84 -0.07 -20.30
CA LEU A 238 4.41 -0.26 -20.01
C LEU A 238 3.85 0.86 -19.16
N VAL A 239 4.61 1.33 -18.15
CA VAL A 239 4.20 2.49 -17.35
C VAL A 239 4.01 3.71 -18.24
N LEU A 240 4.95 4.02 -19.12
CA LEU A 240 4.83 5.17 -20.04
C LEU A 240 3.65 5.05 -20.99
N VAL A 241 3.40 3.83 -21.52
CA VAL A 241 2.25 3.58 -22.42
C VAL A 241 0.91 3.74 -21.70
N THR A 242 0.80 3.40 -20.41
CA THR A 242 -0.45 3.57 -19.66
C THR A 242 -0.79 5.03 -19.35
N PHE A 243 0.18 5.94 -19.48
CA PHE A 243 -0.01 7.37 -19.25
C PHE A 243 -0.14 8.19 -20.54
N TYR A 244 0.02 7.56 -21.70
CA TYR A 244 -0.21 8.18 -23.03
C TYR A 244 -1.64 7.94 -23.48
#